data_1baf6bbbae594a60e47aeffc7d551f03
#
_entry.id   1baf6bbbae594a60e47aeffc7d551f03
#
_cell.length_a   1.000
_cell.length_b   1.000
_cell.length_c   1.000
_cell.angle_alpha   90.00
_cell.angle_beta   90.00
_cell.angle_gamma   90.00
#
_symmetry.space_group_name_H-M   'P 1'
#
loop_
_entity.id
_entity.type
_entity.pdbx_description
1 polymer ?
#
loop_
_entity_poly.entity_id
_entity_poly.type
_entity_poly.pdbx_seq_one_letter_code
_entity_poly.pdbx_strand_id
1 'polypeptide(L)'
;VKKLLASLAIVAALVAPAKAEGPIDTSKVKKEYVTSASGKTYSIATVVKVDGIAWFDRMRAGVEQFKSDTGMDTWMVGPSQADAAAQVQIVENLIAQGVDAICIVPFSVEAVEPVLKKARDRGIVVIAHEASNIVNVDYELEAFDNKAYGAKLMEVLAKNMGGKGKYLATVGSLTSKSQMDWIDGAIEYQKKNFPEMSLATERLETYDDANQDYNKLKEAMTTYPDVTGILGAPMPTSAGAGRLIAEGGLKGKVFFAGTGLVSVAGEYLKNGDIQYIQFWDPAVAGYAMNELAVMALEKKNAEIKPGLDLGLPGYTSLTAPDASKPNLLYGAGWVGVTVDNMAPYNF
;
A
#
# COMPACT_ATOMS: atom_id res chain seq x y z
N VAL A 1 48.42 24.00 -35.08
CA VAL A 1 47.17 24.22 -34.36
C VAL A 1 46.54 22.84 -34.08
N LYS A 2 46.82 22.27 -32.89
CA LYS A 2 46.24 20.99 -32.42
C LYS A 2 44.96 21.31 -31.69
N LYS A 3 43.83 20.80 -32.20
CA LYS A 3 42.54 20.82 -31.51
C LYS A 3 42.49 19.66 -30.51
N LEU A 4 42.45 19.98 -29.22
CA LEU A 4 42.09 19.04 -28.15
C LEU A 4 40.58 18.83 -28.19
N LEU A 5 40.14 17.60 -28.46
CA LEU A 5 38.77 17.16 -28.25
C LEU A 5 38.70 16.60 -26.81
N ALA A 6 38.06 17.32 -25.93
CA ALA A 6 37.72 16.82 -24.59
C ALA A 6 36.45 15.96 -24.68
N SER A 7 36.62 14.66 -24.52
CA SER A 7 35.48 13.71 -24.40
C SER A 7 34.90 13.83 -23.02
N LEU A 8 33.65 14.34 -22.92
CA LEU A 8 32.86 14.34 -21.70
C LEU A 8 32.29 12.93 -21.52
N ALA A 9 32.86 12.15 -20.63
CA ALA A 9 32.29 10.87 -20.21
C ALA A 9 31.14 11.15 -19.26
N ILE A 10 29.88 10.97 -19.74
CA ILE A 10 28.71 10.95 -18.89
C ILE A 10 28.74 9.63 -18.12
N VAL A 11 29.11 9.69 -16.85
CA VAL A 11 28.96 8.58 -15.93
C VAL A 11 27.46 8.53 -15.58
N ALA A 12 26.70 7.66 -16.25
CA ALA A 12 25.38 7.28 -15.81
C ALA A 12 25.55 6.49 -14.50
N ALA A 13 25.30 7.13 -13.38
CA ALA A 13 25.14 6.43 -12.12
C ALA A 13 23.91 5.53 -12.25
N LEU A 14 24.11 4.23 -12.41
CA LEU A 14 23.10 3.22 -12.17
C LEU A 14 22.71 3.32 -10.70
N VAL A 15 21.59 3.98 -10.43
CA VAL A 15 20.93 3.88 -9.11
C VAL A 15 20.43 2.45 -9.04
N ALA A 16 21.17 1.60 -8.32
CA ALA A 16 20.69 0.28 -7.97
C ALA A 16 19.37 0.46 -7.18
N PRO A 17 18.32 -0.34 -7.45
CA PRO A 17 17.12 -0.29 -6.66
C PRO A 17 17.51 -0.49 -5.19
N ALA A 18 17.01 0.39 -4.31
CA ALA A 18 17.22 0.26 -2.87
C ALA A 18 16.68 -1.12 -2.48
N LYS A 19 17.55 -2.00 -1.97
CA LYS A 19 17.12 -3.29 -1.43
C LYS A 19 16.19 -2.98 -0.27
N ALA A 20 14.98 -3.48 -0.35
CA ALA A 20 14.06 -3.54 0.79
C ALA A 20 14.74 -4.38 1.89
N GLU A 21 15.34 -3.71 2.88
CA GLU A 21 16.28 -4.37 3.80
C GLU A 21 15.56 -4.97 5.00
N GLY A 22 15.85 -6.23 5.21
CA GLY A 22 15.55 -7.03 6.40
C GLY A 22 14.38 -8.00 6.23
N PRO A 23 14.59 -9.27 6.64
CA PRO A 23 13.51 -10.27 6.68
C PRO A 23 12.46 -9.85 7.71
N ILE A 24 11.21 -10.22 7.46
CA ILE A 24 10.14 -10.10 8.45
C ILE A 24 10.31 -11.20 9.52
N ASP A 25 9.83 -10.92 10.73
CA ASP A 25 9.83 -11.92 11.81
C ASP A 25 8.71 -12.94 11.58
N THR A 26 9.09 -14.13 11.14
CA THR A 26 8.19 -15.28 10.92
C THR A 26 8.33 -16.35 11.99
N SER A 27 9.04 -16.08 13.08
CA SER A 27 9.36 -17.06 14.12
C SER A 27 8.15 -17.65 14.85
N LYS A 28 7.00 -16.96 14.77
CA LYS A 28 5.72 -17.37 15.38
C LYS A 28 4.71 -17.95 14.37
N VAL A 29 5.04 -17.95 13.08
CA VAL A 29 4.18 -18.54 12.05
C VAL A 29 4.05 -20.04 12.30
N LYS A 30 2.81 -20.52 12.30
CA LYS A 30 2.55 -21.93 12.55
C LYS A 30 2.82 -22.75 11.29
N LYS A 31 3.65 -23.76 11.43
CA LYS A 31 4.03 -24.61 10.30
C LYS A 31 2.83 -25.21 9.57
N GLU A 32 1.80 -25.61 10.31
CA GLU A 32 0.57 -26.17 9.75
C GLU A 32 -0.23 -25.18 8.88
N TYR A 33 0.00 -23.86 8.99
CA TYR A 33 -0.67 -22.83 8.17
C TYR A 33 0.01 -22.64 6.82
N VAL A 34 1.28 -23.02 6.73
CA VAL A 34 2.12 -22.76 5.55
C VAL A 34 2.61 -24.04 4.86
N THR A 35 2.11 -25.20 5.25
CA THR A 35 2.49 -26.50 4.64
C THR A 35 1.28 -27.22 4.08
N SER A 36 1.50 -27.96 2.98
CA SER A 36 0.52 -28.88 2.45
C SER A 36 0.57 -30.23 3.15
N ALA A 37 -0.58 -30.72 3.61
CA ALA A 37 -0.70 -32.06 4.21
C ALA A 37 -0.39 -33.18 3.22
N SER A 38 -0.62 -32.94 1.92
CA SER A 38 -0.31 -33.90 0.85
C SER A 38 1.13 -33.80 0.33
N GLY A 39 1.91 -32.81 0.78
CA GLY A 39 3.24 -32.51 0.23
C GLY A 39 3.20 -31.81 -1.13
N LYS A 40 2.04 -31.32 -1.58
CA LYS A 40 1.91 -30.57 -2.82
C LYS A 40 2.60 -29.21 -2.69
N THR A 41 3.41 -28.82 -3.66
CA THR A 41 3.89 -27.46 -3.83
C THR A 41 2.81 -26.65 -4.57
N TYR A 42 2.18 -25.73 -3.89
CA TYR A 42 1.18 -24.85 -4.49
C TYR A 42 1.84 -23.71 -5.28
N SER A 43 1.22 -23.38 -6.43
CA SER A 43 1.58 -22.21 -7.24
C SER A 43 0.68 -21.02 -6.87
N ILE A 44 1.27 -19.95 -6.31
CA ILE A 44 0.53 -18.80 -5.79
C ILE A 44 1.10 -17.51 -6.37
N ALA A 45 0.30 -16.78 -7.13
CA ALA A 45 0.70 -15.50 -7.69
C ALA A 45 0.15 -14.34 -6.85
N THR A 46 1.00 -13.40 -6.46
CA THR A 46 0.59 -12.12 -5.85
C THR A 46 0.55 -11.04 -6.94
N VAL A 47 -0.64 -10.54 -7.25
CA VAL A 47 -0.88 -9.55 -8.30
C VAL A 47 -1.06 -8.17 -7.67
N VAL A 48 -0.13 -7.26 -7.96
CA VAL A 48 -0.16 -5.89 -7.42
C VAL A 48 -0.68 -4.88 -8.44
N LYS A 49 -1.09 -3.69 -7.99
CA LYS A 49 -1.68 -2.65 -8.86
C LYS A 49 -0.67 -1.93 -9.75
N VAL A 50 0.60 -1.91 -9.34
CA VAL A 50 1.73 -1.39 -10.12
C VAL A 50 3.01 -2.05 -9.64
N ASP A 51 3.91 -2.41 -10.54
CA ASP A 51 5.24 -2.96 -10.21
C ASP A 51 6.30 -1.84 -10.28
N GLY A 52 7.42 -2.03 -9.56
CA GLY A 52 8.57 -1.13 -9.63
C GLY A 52 8.47 0.13 -8.75
N ILE A 53 7.55 0.18 -7.79
CA ILE A 53 7.57 1.19 -6.73
C ILE A 53 8.00 0.56 -5.40
N ALA A 54 8.67 1.33 -4.54
CA ALA A 54 9.25 0.85 -3.28
C ALA A 54 8.26 0.07 -2.40
N TRP A 55 6.97 0.45 -2.41
CA TRP A 55 5.91 -0.25 -1.69
C TRP A 55 5.79 -1.71 -2.09
N PHE A 56 5.69 -1.96 -3.40
CA PHE A 56 5.55 -3.32 -3.93
C PHE A 56 6.88 -4.06 -4.02
N ASP A 57 8.01 -3.37 -4.12
CA ASP A 57 9.32 -4.02 -3.94
C ASP A 57 9.47 -4.59 -2.52
N ARG A 58 8.98 -3.86 -1.50
CA ARG A 58 8.91 -4.38 -0.13
C ARG A 58 7.93 -5.55 0.01
N MET A 59 6.76 -5.50 -0.65
CA MET A 59 5.81 -6.63 -0.67
C MET A 59 6.43 -7.87 -1.33
N ARG A 60 7.15 -7.67 -2.43
CA ARG A 60 7.88 -8.75 -3.13
C ARG A 60 8.84 -9.47 -2.18
N ALA A 61 9.58 -8.74 -1.35
CA ALA A 61 10.49 -9.34 -0.38
C ALA A 61 9.76 -10.29 0.58
N GLY A 62 8.54 -9.95 1.01
CA GLY A 62 7.71 -10.84 1.84
C GLY A 62 7.22 -12.09 1.11
N VAL A 63 6.83 -11.95 -0.17
CA VAL A 63 6.43 -13.10 -1.03
C VAL A 63 7.61 -14.04 -1.28
N GLU A 64 8.80 -13.48 -1.54
CA GLU A 64 10.03 -14.26 -1.73
C GLU A 64 10.48 -14.94 -0.43
N GLN A 65 10.32 -14.26 0.72
CA GLN A 65 10.58 -14.89 2.02
C GLN A 65 9.60 -16.05 2.27
N PHE A 66 8.31 -15.89 1.96
CA PHE A 66 7.33 -16.99 2.06
C PHE A 66 7.76 -18.19 1.22
N LYS A 67 8.21 -17.96 -0.03
CA LYS A 67 8.78 -19.02 -0.88
C LYS A 67 9.96 -19.73 -0.22
N SER A 68 10.88 -18.96 0.33
CA SER A 68 12.09 -19.49 0.99
C SER A 68 11.76 -20.33 2.24
N ASP A 69 10.82 -19.83 3.06
CA ASP A 69 10.46 -20.45 4.33
C ASP A 69 9.63 -21.73 4.15
N THR A 70 8.84 -21.82 3.08
CA THR A 70 7.81 -22.86 2.89
C THR A 70 8.09 -23.84 1.77
N GLY A 71 8.90 -23.44 0.77
CA GLY A 71 9.10 -24.18 -0.47
C GLY A 71 7.92 -24.13 -1.44
N MET A 72 6.88 -23.31 -1.17
CA MET A 72 5.78 -23.07 -2.11
C MET A 72 6.28 -22.31 -3.34
N ASP A 73 5.66 -22.51 -4.50
CA ASP A 73 6.01 -21.76 -5.71
C ASP A 73 5.24 -20.43 -5.75
N THR A 74 5.81 -19.41 -5.11
CA THR A 74 5.20 -18.09 -5.01
C THR A 74 6.00 -17.05 -5.75
N TRP A 75 5.30 -16.09 -6.36
CA TRP A 75 5.91 -14.92 -7.03
C TRP A 75 4.97 -13.73 -7.00
N MET A 76 5.52 -12.55 -7.25
CA MET A 76 4.76 -11.32 -7.40
C MET A 76 4.84 -10.81 -8.83
N VAL A 77 3.73 -10.26 -9.35
CA VAL A 77 3.61 -9.69 -10.68
C VAL A 77 2.65 -8.50 -10.65
N GLY A 78 2.90 -7.50 -11.48
CA GLY A 78 2.01 -6.35 -11.65
C GLY A 78 2.26 -5.64 -12.96
N PRO A 79 1.37 -4.73 -13.40
CA PRO A 79 1.63 -3.88 -14.56
C PRO A 79 2.73 -2.86 -14.25
N SER A 80 3.46 -2.41 -15.26
CA SER A 80 4.53 -1.40 -15.12
C SER A 80 4.00 0.01 -14.83
N GLN A 81 2.71 0.22 -14.98
CA GLN A 81 1.98 1.44 -14.62
C GLN A 81 0.64 1.02 -14.00
N ALA A 82 0.11 1.84 -13.09
CA ALA A 82 -1.19 1.59 -12.48
C ALA A 82 -2.31 1.64 -13.54
N ASP A 83 -2.74 0.46 -13.99
CA ASP A 83 -3.72 0.28 -15.06
C ASP A 83 -4.62 -0.93 -14.75
N ALA A 84 -5.93 -0.67 -14.65
CA ALA A 84 -6.91 -1.69 -14.31
C ALA A 84 -7.04 -2.78 -15.40
N ALA A 85 -6.99 -2.42 -16.68
CA ALA A 85 -7.12 -3.37 -17.78
C ALA A 85 -5.88 -4.28 -17.88
N ALA A 86 -4.69 -3.72 -17.67
CA ALA A 86 -3.45 -4.49 -17.62
C ALA A 86 -3.46 -5.47 -16.44
N GLN A 87 -3.97 -5.05 -15.27
CA GLN A 87 -4.09 -5.94 -14.10
C GLN A 87 -5.07 -7.09 -14.37
N VAL A 88 -6.24 -6.81 -14.99
CA VAL A 88 -7.20 -7.84 -15.43
C VAL A 88 -6.55 -8.84 -16.37
N GLN A 89 -5.77 -8.37 -17.35
CA GLN A 89 -5.07 -9.25 -18.30
C GLN A 89 -4.06 -10.17 -17.61
N ILE A 90 -3.37 -9.68 -16.60
CA ILE A 90 -2.45 -10.52 -15.78
C ILE A 90 -3.24 -11.65 -15.10
N VAL A 91 -4.37 -11.33 -14.46
CA VAL A 91 -5.23 -12.33 -13.82
C VAL A 91 -5.76 -13.37 -14.84
N GLU A 92 -6.19 -12.92 -16.04
CA GLU A 92 -6.60 -13.83 -17.12
C GLU A 92 -5.48 -14.82 -17.50
N ASN A 93 -4.25 -14.34 -17.61
CA ASN A 93 -3.10 -15.17 -17.93
C ASN A 93 -2.82 -16.20 -16.81
N LEU A 94 -2.93 -15.81 -15.54
CA LEU A 94 -2.76 -16.71 -14.39
C LEU A 94 -3.85 -17.80 -14.36
N ILE A 95 -5.09 -17.42 -14.67
CA ILE A 95 -6.20 -18.38 -14.83
C ILE A 95 -5.90 -19.40 -15.94
N ALA A 96 -5.34 -18.93 -17.07
CA ALA A 96 -4.97 -19.82 -18.19
C ALA A 96 -3.79 -20.73 -17.82
N GLN A 97 -2.87 -20.30 -17.00
CA GLN A 97 -1.76 -21.10 -16.46
C GLN A 97 -2.23 -22.15 -15.44
N GLY A 98 -3.40 -21.98 -14.84
CA GLY A 98 -3.95 -22.90 -13.85
C GLY A 98 -3.22 -22.84 -12.52
N VAL A 99 -2.91 -21.64 -12.02
CA VAL A 99 -2.34 -21.44 -10.69
C VAL A 99 -3.31 -21.93 -9.60
N ASP A 100 -2.79 -22.32 -8.45
CA ASP A 100 -3.63 -22.81 -7.35
C ASP A 100 -4.31 -21.64 -6.60
N ALA A 101 -3.62 -20.51 -6.46
CA ALA A 101 -4.18 -19.31 -5.82
C ALA A 101 -3.69 -18.00 -6.46
N ILE A 102 -4.50 -16.98 -6.30
CA ILE A 102 -4.18 -15.58 -6.65
C ILE A 102 -4.38 -14.72 -5.41
N CYS A 103 -3.29 -14.09 -4.93
CA CYS A 103 -3.36 -13.00 -3.98
C CYS A 103 -3.40 -11.70 -4.78
N ILE A 104 -4.28 -10.74 -4.46
CA ILE A 104 -4.43 -9.53 -5.28
C ILE A 104 -4.56 -8.25 -4.44
N VAL A 105 -3.83 -7.21 -4.86
CA VAL A 105 -4.04 -5.82 -4.42
C VAL A 105 -4.63 -5.06 -5.61
N PRO A 106 -5.95 -4.85 -5.69
CA PRO A 106 -6.58 -4.33 -6.89
C PRO A 106 -6.37 -2.81 -7.04
N PHE A 107 -6.07 -2.37 -8.27
CA PHE A 107 -6.10 -0.95 -8.63
C PHE A 107 -7.55 -0.43 -8.72
N SER A 108 -8.45 -1.24 -9.29
CA SER A 108 -9.89 -0.99 -9.33
C SER A 108 -10.64 -2.28 -8.97
N VAL A 109 -11.36 -2.25 -7.84
CA VAL A 109 -12.16 -3.40 -7.41
C VAL A 109 -13.19 -3.78 -8.46
N GLU A 110 -13.91 -2.81 -9.00
CA GLU A 110 -14.96 -3.04 -10.00
C GLU A 110 -14.41 -3.73 -11.27
N ALA A 111 -13.22 -3.34 -11.71
CA ALA A 111 -12.62 -3.89 -12.92
C ALA A 111 -12.19 -5.36 -12.74
N VAL A 112 -11.72 -5.75 -11.57
CA VAL A 112 -11.21 -7.12 -11.34
C VAL A 112 -12.32 -8.11 -10.94
N GLU A 113 -13.47 -7.65 -10.46
CA GLU A 113 -14.56 -8.53 -10.00
C GLU A 113 -14.95 -9.63 -11.01
N PRO A 114 -15.19 -9.33 -12.31
CA PRO A 114 -15.58 -10.37 -13.27
C PRO A 114 -14.50 -11.44 -13.47
N VAL A 115 -13.23 -11.04 -13.52
CA VAL A 115 -12.11 -11.97 -13.74
C VAL A 115 -11.81 -12.79 -12.50
N LEU A 116 -11.99 -12.22 -11.29
CA LEU A 116 -11.87 -12.98 -10.02
C LEU A 116 -12.99 -13.99 -9.87
N LYS A 117 -14.23 -13.65 -10.27
CA LYS A 117 -15.30 -14.64 -10.34
C LYS A 117 -14.94 -15.81 -11.25
N LYS A 118 -14.37 -15.54 -12.44
CA LYS A 118 -13.90 -16.56 -13.37
C LYS A 118 -12.78 -17.43 -12.76
N ALA A 119 -11.87 -16.85 -11.99
CA ALA A 119 -10.82 -17.59 -11.28
C ALA A 119 -11.44 -18.56 -10.26
N ARG A 120 -12.36 -18.08 -9.42
CA ARG A 120 -13.06 -18.88 -8.41
C ARG A 120 -13.94 -19.98 -9.03
N ASP A 121 -14.63 -19.70 -10.13
CA ASP A 121 -15.44 -20.70 -10.87
C ASP A 121 -14.54 -21.87 -11.40
N ARG A 122 -13.24 -21.66 -11.52
CA ARG A 122 -12.25 -22.68 -11.87
C ARG A 122 -11.56 -23.34 -10.67
N GLY A 123 -11.97 -22.98 -9.46
CA GLY A 123 -11.43 -23.54 -8.23
C GLY A 123 -10.09 -22.91 -7.79
N ILE A 124 -9.69 -21.78 -8.37
CA ILE A 124 -8.53 -21.01 -7.93
C ILE A 124 -8.93 -20.24 -6.67
N VAL A 125 -8.15 -20.39 -5.59
CA VAL A 125 -8.33 -19.62 -4.35
C VAL A 125 -7.96 -18.15 -4.60
N VAL A 126 -8.77 -17.22 -4.12
CA VAL A 126 -8.52 -15.78 -4.27
C VAL A 126 -8.47 -15.11 -2.90
N ILE A 127 -7.33 -14.49 -2.59
CA ILE A 127 -7.13 -13.67 -1.40
C ILE A 127 -6.91 -12.23 -1.85
N ALA A 128 -7.70 -11.27 -1.34
CA ALA A 128 -7.49 -9.86 -1.65
C ALA A 128 -6.89 -9.10 -0.46
N HIS A 129 -6.33 -7.94 -0.76
CA HIS A 129 -5.82 -6.96 0.20
C HIS A 129 -6.11 -5.55 -0.31
N GLU A 130 -6.38 -4.62 0.60
CA GLU A 130 -6.77 -3.23 0.25
C GLU A 130 -8.07 -3.11 -0.57
N ALA A 131 -9.07 -3.97 -0.32
CA ALA A 131 -10.26 -4.05 -1.16
C ALA A 131 -11.55 -4.41 -0.37
N SER A 132 -11.84 -3.70 0.73
CA SER A 132 -12.91 -4.02 1.70
C SER A 132 -14.33 -4.16 1.14
N ASN A 133 -14.58 -3.79 -0.12
CA ASN A 133 -15.85 -3.97 -0.82
C ASN A 133 -15.84 -5.12 -1.86
N ILE A 134 -14.72 -5.82 -2.01
CA ILE A 134 -14.60 -6.91 -2.98
C ILE A 134 -15.52 -8.09 -2.62
N VAL A 135 -16.05 -8.78 -3.61
CA VAL A 135 -17.04 -9.86 -3.41
C VAL A 135 -16.50 -11.21 -3.89
N ASN A 136 -15.83 -11.25 -5.05
CA ASN A 136 -15.39 -12.49 -5.68
C ASN A 136 -14.04 -12.97 -5.15
N VAL A 137 -13.94 -13.12 -3.82
CA VAL A 137 -12.76 -13.63 -3.10
C VAL A 137 -13.14 -14.71 -2.09
N ASP A 138 -12.19 -15.54 -1.69
CA ASP A 138 -12.35 -16.44 -0.56
C ASP A 138 -12.18 -15.67 0.75
N TYR A 139 -11.12 -14.84 0.82
CA TYR A 139 -10.89 -13.94 1.95
C TYR A 139 -10.33 -12.60 1.46
N GLU A 140 -10.69 -11.56 2.21
CA GLU A 140 -10.09 -10.24 2.13
C GLU A 140 -9.36 -9.96 3.44
N LEU A 141 -8.08 -9.59 3.36
CA LEU A 141 -7.23 -9.29 4.51
C LEU A 141 -6.80 -7.83 4.51
N GLU A 142 -7.45 -7.02 5.31
CA GLU A 142 -7.03 -5.64 5.56
C GLU A 142 -5.96 -5.58 6.67
N ALA A 143 -5.00 -4.69 6.53
CA ALA A 143 -3.97 -4.51 7.56
C ALA A 143 -4.51 -3.85 8.85
N PHE A 144 -5.64 -3.12 8.74
CA PHE A 144 -6.27 -2.35 9.81
C PHE A 144 -7.64 -1.81 9.38
N ASP A 145 -8.34 -1.14 10.31
CA ASP A 145 -9.54 -0.34 9.98
C ASP A 145 -9.16 0.89 9.14
N ASN A 146 -9.62 0.92 7.88
CA ASN A 146 -9.27 1.93 6.89
C ASN A 146 -9.70 3.35 7.33
N LYS A 147 -10.88 3.51 7.92
CA LYS A 147 -11.35 4.83 8.37
C LYS A 147 -10.55 5.33 9.57
N ALA A 148 -10.22 4.45 10.51
CA ALA A 148 -9.37 4.80 11.65
C ALA A 148 -7.95 5.20 11.21
N TYR A 149 -7.41 4.53 10.18
CA TYR A 149 -6.13 4.90 9.57
C TYR A 149 -6.16 6.32 9.02
N GLY A 150 -7.17 6.66 8.23
CA GLY A 150 -7.37 8.00 7.68
C GLY A 150 -7.62 9.06 8.76
N ALA A 151 -8.40 8.74 9.78
CA ALA A 151 -8.64 9.63 10.92
C ALA A 151 -7.34 9.99 11.65
N LYS A 152 -6.41 9.03 11.78
CA LYS A 152 -5.09 9.28 12.39
C LYS A 152 -4.21 10.20 11.54
N LEU A 153 -4.19 10.03 10.22
CA LEU A 153 -3.51 10.94 9.30
C LEU A 153 -4.03 12.37 9.47
N MET A 154 -5.36 12.54 9.50
CA MET A 154 -5.98 13.86 9.68
C MET A 154 -5.71 14.45 11.05
N GLU A 155 -5.72 13.65 12.12
CA GLU A 155 -5.38 14.13 13.46
C GLU A 155 -4.01 14.82 13.48
N VAL A 156 -3.02 14.19 12.83
CA VAL A 156 -1.66 14.72 12.78
C VAL A 156 -1.57 15.95 11.87
N LEU A 157 -2.17 15.87 10.67
CA LEU A 157 -2.20 17.00 9.74
C LEU A 157 -2.84 18.25 10.40
N ALA A 158 -4.00 18.06 11.02
CA ALA A 158 -4.73 19.14 11.68
C ALA A 158 -3.93 19.80 12.80
N LYS A 159 -3.23 19.01 13.63
CA LYS A 159 -2.35 19.53 14.66
C LYS A 159 -1.25 20.41 14.08
N ASN A 160 -0.61 19.99 13.00
CA ASN A 160 0.44 20.74 12.33
C ASN A 160 -0.10 22.03 11.69
N MET A 161 -1.31 21.99 11.15
CA MET A 161 -2.00 23.18 10.58
C MET A 161 -2.60 24.12 11.64
N GLY A 162 -2.54 23.77 12.93
CA GLY A 162 -3.18 24.57 13.99
C GLY A 162 -4.72 24.48 13.98
N GLY A 163 -5.29 23.41 13.43
CA GLY A 163 -6.72 23.09 13.44
C GLY A 163 -7.58 23.89 12.47
N LYS A 164 -7.00 24.62 11.52
CA LYS A 164 -7.71 25.51 10.57
C LYS A 164 -7.04 25.59 9.20
N GLY A 165 -7.76 26.10 8.20
CA GLY A 165 -7.25 26.32 6.84
C GLY A 165 -7.65 25.22 5.86
N LYS A 166 -7.12 25.32 4.64
CA LYS A 166 -7.45 24.38 3.55
C LYS A 166 -6.37 23.35 3.34
N TYR A 167 -6.79 22.14 2.96
CA TYR A 167 -5.88 21.07 2.58
C TYR A 167 -6.27 20.44 1.25
N LEU A 168 -5.29 19.82 0.58
CA LEU A 168 -5.47 18.93 -0.58
C LEU A 168 -5.44 17.48 -0.13
N ALA A 169 -6.10 16.61 -0.88
CA ALA A 169 -6.05 15.17 -0.67
C ALA A 169 -5.74 14.46 -1.99
N THR A 170 -4.84 13.48 -1.96
CA THR A 170 -4.48 12.65 -3.12
C THR A 170 -4.92 11.22 -2.93
N VAL A 171 -5.24 10.56 -4.05
CA VAL A 171 -5.51 9.12 -4.16
C VAL A 171 -4.84 8.58 -5.42
N GLY A 172 -4.43 7.32 -5.43
CA GLY A 172 -3.88 6.69 -6.64
C GLY A 172 -4.95 6.53 -7.71
N SER A 173 -6.16 6.12 -7.31
CA SER A 173 -7.34 6.08 -8.17
C SER A 173 -8.60 6.40 -7.38
N LEU A 174 -9.57 7.05 -8.02
CA LEU A 174 -10.92 7.25 -7.48
C LEU A 174 -11.69 5.93 -7.31
N THR A 175 -11.17 4.83 -7.88
CA THR A 175 -11.70 3.47 -7.73
C THR A 175 -10.86 2.60 -6.79
N SER A 176 -9.80 3.12 -6.18
CA SER A 176 -9.00 2.44 -5.15
C SER A 176 -9.72 2.50 -3.81
N LYS A 177 -10.33 1.39 -3.42
CA LYS A 177 -11.25 1.36 -2.25
C LYS A 177 -10.59 1.76 -0.94
N SER A 178 -9.43 1.18 -0.61
CA SER A 178 -8.72 1.47 0.64
C SER A 178 -8.34 2.95 0.75
N GLN A 179 -7.71 3.50 -0.30
CA GLN A 179 -7.27 4.89 -0.31
C GLN A 179 -8.45 5.87 -0.23
N MET A 180 -9.57 5.54 -0.90
CA MET A 180 -10.81 6.31 -0.77
C MET A 180 -11.35 6.27 0.66
N ASP A 181 -11.34 5.11 1.32
CA ASP A 181 -11.78 4.96 2.71
C ASP A 181 -10.87 5.73 3.69
N TRP A 182 -9.56 5.77 3.45
CA TRP A 182 -8.64 6.55 4.28
C TRP A 182 -8.98 8.04 4.19
N ILE A 183 -9.19 8.56 2.99
CA ILE A 183 -9.57 9.98 2.82
C ILE A 183 -10.98 10.24 3.39
N ASP A 184 -11.93 9.31 3.26
CA ASP A 184 -13.26 9.43 3.88
C ASP A 184 -13.16 9.50 5.41
N GLY A 185 -12.41 8.58 6.02
CA GLY A 185 -12.17 8.58 7.46
C GLY A 185 -11.49 9.86 7.95
N ALA A 186 -10.53 10.37 7.17
CA ALA A 186 -9.87 11.65 7.45
C ALA A 186 -10.84 12.83 7.39
N ILE A 187 -11.69 12.91 6.36
CA ILE A 187 -12.69 13.98 6.20
C ILE A 187 -13.76 13.89 7.29
N GLU A 188 -14.23 12.70 7.62
CA GLU A 188 -15.20 12.50 8.72
C GLU A 188 -14.60 12.98 10.06
N TYR A 189 -13.36 12.63 10.34
CA TYR A 189 -12.64 13.07 11.53
C TYR A 189 -12.43 14.58 11.55
N GLN A 190 -12.03 15.19 10.43
CA GLN A 190 -11.85 16.63 10.27
C GLN A 190 -13.14 17.38 10.55
N LYS A 191 -14.25 16.98 9.92
CA LYS A 191 -15.55 17.67 10.11
C LYS A 191 -16.00 17.67 11.57
N LYS A 192 -15.73 16.58 12.29
CA LYS A 192 -16.12 16.42 13.69
C LYS A 192 -15.23 17.20 14.65
N ASN A 193 -13.92 17.22 14.42
CA ASN A 193 -12.94 17.68 15.41
C ASN A 193 -12.28 19.03 15.03
N PHE A 194 -12.25 19.36 13.73
CA PHE A 194 -11.59 20.57 13.20
C PHE A 194 -12.47 21.25 12.15
N PRO A 195 -13.62 21.85 12.57
CA PRO A 195 -14.59 22.41 11.64
C PRO A 195 -14.07 23.66 10.88
N GLU A 196 -12.98 24.29 11.36
CA GLU A 196 -12.32 25.39 10.67
C GLU A 196 -11.35 24.95 9.57
N MET A 197 -11.19 23.64 9.37
CA MET A 197 -10.48 23.08 8.23
C MET A 197 -11.45 22.70 7.11
N SER A 198 -10.97 22.69 5.87
CA SER A 198 -11.76 22.22 4.73
C SER A 198 -10.88 21.66 3.62
N LEU A 199 -11.41 20.68 2.88
CA LEU A 199 -10.83 20.23 1.63
C LEU A 199 -10.96 21.35 0.58
N ALA A 200 -9.86 21.71 -0.09
CA ALA A 200 -9.83 22.84 -1.04
C ALA A 200 -10.50 22.49 -2.38
N THR A 201 -10.43 21.25 -2.80
CA THR A 201 -11.00 20.75 -4.05
C THR A 201 -11.30 19.24 -3.93
N GLU A 202 -11.88 18.61 -4.96
CA GLU A 202 -12.01 17.16 -5.04
C GLU A 202 -10.65 16.47 -4.93
N ARG A 203 -10.67 15.18 -4.62
CA ARG A 203 -9.46 14.36 -4.50
C ARG A 203 -8.68 14.34 -5.80
N LEU A 204 -7.38 14.51 -5.70
CA LEU A 204 -6.47 14.49 -6.85
C LEU A 204 -6.06 13.03 -7.12
N GLU A 205 -6.37 12.53 -8.30
CA GLU A 205 -5.98 11.19 -8.74
C GLU A 205 -4.57 11.23 -9.32
N THR A 206 -3.63 10.45 -8.76
CA THR A 206 -2.19 10.55 -9.05
C THR A 206 -1.56 9.25 -9.57
N TYR A 207 -2.34 8.19 -9.75
CA TYR A 207 -1.93 6.89 -10.33
C TYR A 207 -0.75 6.21 -9.62
N ASP A 208 -0.63 6.44 -8.29
CA ASP A 208 0.49 5.96 -7.47
C ASP A 208 1.87 6.36 -8.06
N ASP A 209 1.99 7.57 -8.63
CA ASP A 209 3.19 8.11 -9.28
C ASP A 209 3.63 9.44 -8.65
N ALA A 210 4.88 9.52 -8.16
CA ALA A 210 5.41 10.69 -7.46
C ALA A 210 5.50 11.96 -8.33
N ASN A 211 5.69 11.82 -9.65
CA ASN A 211 5.72 12.98 -10.55
C ASN A 211 4.31 13.50 -10.80
N GLN A 212 3.32 12.61 -10.89
CA GLN A 212 1.90 13.00 -10.96
C GLN A 212 1.48 13.72 -9.68
N ASP A 213 1.87 13.18 -8.51
CA ASP A 213 1.64 13.85 -7.21
C ASP A 213 2.22 15.26 -7.20
N TYR A 214 3.52 15.40 -7.54
CA TYR A 214 4.17 16.72 -7.60
C TYR A 214 3.46 17.69 -8.54
N ASN A 215 3.15 17.27 -9.78
CA ASN A 215 2.56 18.13 -10.79
C ASN A 215 1.13 18.57 -10.41
N LYS A 216 0.29 17.63 -9.98
CA LYS A 216 -1.11 17.91 -9.60
C LYS A 216 -1.22 18.74 -8.32
N LEU A 217 -0.36 18.47 -7.33
CA LEU A 217 -0.30 19.28 -6.12
C LEU A 217 0.16 20.71 -6.45
N LYS A 218 1.17 20.88 -7.31
CA LYS A 218 1.65 22.19 -7.75
C LYS A 218 0.58 22.97 -8.51
N GLU A 219 -0.14 22.34 -9.42
CA GLU A 219 -1.25 22.94 -10.15
C GLU A 219 -2.38 23.35 -9.20
N ALA A 220 -2.78 22.45 -8.29
CA ALA A 220 -3.82 22.73 -7.32
C ALA A 220 -3.44 23.89 -6.37
N MET A 221 -2.19 23.94 -5.89
CA MET A 221 -1.72 25.04 -5.04
C MET A 221 -1.61 26.36 -5.79
N THR A 222 -1.44 26.35 -7.11
CA THR A 222 -1.53 27.58 -7.93
C THR A 222 -2.98 28.10 -7.98
N THR A 223 -3.93 27.18 -8.06
CA THR A 223 -5.37 27.51 -8.09
C THR A 223 -5.90 27.88 -6.70
N TYR A 224 -5.40 27.25 -5.66
CA TYR A 224 -5.78 27.45 -4.27
C TYR A 224 -4.57 27.87 -3.43
N PRO A 225 -4.10 29.12 -3.54
CA PRO A 225 -2.85 29.59 -2.91
C PRO A 225 -2.91 29.68 -1.39
N ASP A 226 -4.08 29.53 -0.79
CA ASP A 226 -4.34 29.53 0.64
C ASP A 226 -4.33 28.10 1.26
N VAL A 227 -3.97 27.10 0.48
CA VAL A 227 -3.76 25.74 0.97
C VAL A 227 -2.52 25.68 1.85
N THR A 228 -2.68 25.09 3.04
CA THR A 228 -1.60 24.91 4.03
C THR A 228 -1.42 23.47 4.46
N GLY A 229 -2.18 22.52 3.91
CA GLY A 229 -2.06 21.09 4.21
C GLY A 229 -2.14 20.19 3.00
N ILE A 230 -1.47 19.06 3.06
CA ILE A 230 -1.53 17.97 2.07
C ILE A 230 -1.74 16.65 2.81
N LEU A 231 -2.79 15.94 2.44
CA LEU A 231 -3.13 14.60 2.92
C LEU A 231 -2.87 13.59 1.79
N GLY A 232 -1.88 12.73 1.96
CA GLY A 232 -1.47 11.76 0.93
C GLY A 232 -1.95 10.35 1.24
N ALA A 233 -2.86 9.77 0.45
CA ALA A 233 -3.19 8.35 0.56
C ALA A 233 -2.17 7.46 -0.17
N PRO A 234 -1.73 7.73 -1.41
CA PRO A 234 -0.69 6.96 -2.07
C PRO A 234 0.67 7.12 -1.39
N MET A 235 1.46 6.05 -1.32
CA MET A 235 2.82 6.10 -0.78
C MET A 235 3.71 7.10 -1.54
N PRO A 236 3.69 7.18 -2.89
CA PRO A 236 4.53 8.13 -3.63
C PRO A 236 4.23 9.60 -3.35
N THR A 237 3.03 9.93 -2.82
CA THR A 237 2.70 11.32 -2.46
C THR A 237 3.68 11.89 -1.44
N SER A 238 4.23 11.06 -0.55
CA SER A 238 5.24 11.51 0.42
C SER A 238 6.48 12.12 -0.23
N ALA A 239 6.91 11.57 -1.38
CA ALA A 239 8.01 12.12 -2.17
C ALA A 239 7.55 13.31 -3.02
N GLY A 240 6.39 13.22 -3.70
CA GLY A 240 5.86 14.30 -4.53
C GLY A 240 5.60 15.58 -3.75
N ALA A 241 4.94 15.46 -2.59
CA ALA A 241 4.69 16.57 -1.67
C ALA A 241 5.99 17.08 -1.03
N GLY A 242 6.85 16.18 -0.57
CA GLY A 242 8.15 16.54 0.02
C GLY A 242 8.99 17.37 -0.94
N ARG A 243 9.10 16.93 -2.19
CA ARG A 243 9.77 17.66 -3.26
C ARG A 243 9.14 19.03 -3.52
N LEU A 244 7.81 19.10 -3.62
CA LEU A 244 7.09 20.36 -3.84
C LEU A 244 7.33 21.36 -2.72
N ILE A 245 7.29 20.93 -1.47
CA ILE A 245 7.52 21.75 -0.29
C ILE A 245 8.98 22.25 -0.27
N ALA A 246 9.95 21.38 -0.54
CA ALA A 246 11.37 21.71 -0.54
C ALA A 246 11.69 22.74 -1.66
N GLU A 247 11.35 22.43 -2.92
CA GLU A 247 11.62 23.30 -4.08
C GLU A 247 10.86 24.63 -4.02
N GLY A 248 9.64 24.61 -3.48
CA GLY A 248 8.79 25.81 -3.35
C GLY A 248 9.14 26.73 -2.18
N GLY A 249 10.08 26.35 -1.29
CA GLY A 249 10.36 27.11 -0.06
C GLY A 249 9.14 27.18 0.88
N LEU A 250 8.35 26.11 0.93
CA LEU A 250 7.07 26.05 1.64
C LEU A 250 7.20 25.41 3.04
N LYS A 251 8.40 25.04 3.44
CA LYS A 251 8.68 24.47 4.77
C LYS A 251 8.14 25.36 5.87
N GLY A 252 7.38 24.79 6.80
CA GLY A 252 6.71 25.49 7.89
C GLY A 252 5.49 26.33 7.47
N LYS A 253 5.13 26.32 6.19
CA LYS A 253 3.93 27.00 5.65
C LYS A 253 2.90 25.99 5.13
N VAL A 254 3.37 24.88 4.58
CA VAL A 254 2.56 23.74 4.12
C VAL A 254 3.00 22.50 4.88
N PHE A 255 2.04 21.75 5.39
CA PHE A 255 2.23 20.59 6.21
C PHE A 255 1.75 19.34 5.47
N PHE A 256 2.40 18.21 5.73
CA PHE A 256 2.06 16.93 5.14
C PHE A 256 1.83 15.85 6.19
N ALA A 257 0.80 15.04 5.98
CA ALA A 257 0.64 13.73 6.59
C ALA A 257 0.11 12.75 5.55
N GLY A 258 0.67 11.54 5.48
CA GLY A 258 0.24 10.59 4.47
C GLY A 258 0.88 9.22 4.63
N THR A 259 0.48 8.30 3.76
CA THR A 259 1.15 7.01 3.61
C THR A 259 2.55 7.22 3.01
N GLY A 260 3.55 6.51 3.53
CA GLY A 260 4.91 6.63 3.03
C GLY A 260 5.82 5.55 3.60
N LEU A 261 6.95 5.28 2.94
CA LEU A 261 8.04 4.47 3.46
C LEU A 261 9.23 5.35 3.78
N VAL A 262 10.04 4.96 4.76
CA VAL A 262 11.22 5.74 5.17
C VAL A 262 12.27 5.78 4.06
N SER A 263 12.41 4.73 3.26
CA SER A 263 13.28 4.72 2.08
C SER A 263 12.94 5.79 1.04
N VAL A 264 11.67 6.24 0.99
CA VAL A 264 11.17 7.25 0.04
C VAL A 264 11.05 8.63 0.68
N ALA A 265 10.52 8.69 1.91
CA ALA A 265 10.15 9.92 2.60
C ALA A 265 11.22 10.41 3.59
N GLY A 266 12.21 9.57 3.93
CA GLY A 266 13.11 9.80 5.05
C GLY A 266 13.93 11.08 4.97
N GLU A 267 14.42 11.46 3.78
CA GLU A 267 15.16 12.70 3.62
C GLU A 267 14.27 13.93 3.83
N TYR A 268 13.02 13.90 3.37
CA TYR A 268 12.06 14.99 3.58
C TYR A 268 11.65 15.11 5.06
N LEU A 269 11.54 13.97 5.79
CA LEU A 269 11.34 13.97 7.23
C LEU A 269 12.54 14.60 7.96
N LYS A 270 13.78 14.17 7.64
CA LYS A 270 15.01 14.71 8.24
C LYS A 270 15.14 16.22 8.02
N ASN A 271 14.84 16.66 6.80
CA ASN A 271 14.91 18.06 6.44
C ASN A 271 13.75 18.88 7.01
N GLY A 272 12.68 18.22 7.51
CA GLY A 272 11.47 18.87 8.01
C GLY A 272 10.57 19.45 6.91
N ASP A 273 10.74 18.99 5.67
CA ASP A 273 9.86 19.35 4.55
C ASP A 273 8.49 18.70 4.72
N ILE A 274 8.47 17.45 5.23
CA ILE A 274 7.25 16.76 5.67
C ILE A 274 7.36 16.39 7.15
N GLN A 275 6.23 16.16 7.83
CA GLN A 275 6.19 15.99 9.28
C GLN A 275 5.87 14.57 9.70
N TYR A 276 5.09 13.83 8.90
CA TYR A 276 4.54 12.55 9.32
C TYR A 276 4.23 11.65 8.13
N ILE A 277 4.67 10.42 8.24
CA ILE A 277 4.19 9.31 7.40
C ILE A 277 3.60 8.22 8.26
N GLN A 278 2.74 7.43 7.67
CA GLN A 278 2.10 6.27 8.29
C GLN A 278 2.13 5.10 7.30
N PHE A 279 2.36 3.91 7.78
CA PHE A 279 2.38 2.71 6.93
C PHE A 279 2.15 1.44 7.75
N TRP A 280 1.92 0.34 7.09
CA TRP A 280 2.12 -1.03 7.56
C TRP A 280 3.23 -1.66 6.72
N ASP A 281 3.85 -2.74 7.19
CA ASP A 281 4.91 -3.36 6.40
C ASP A 281 4.31 -4.15 5.23
N PRO A 282 4.53 -3.74 3.96
CA PRO A 282 4.02 -4.46 2.80
C PRO A 282 4.55 -5.90 2.69
N ALA A 283 5.77 -6.18 3.19
CA ALA A 283 6.32 -7.52 3.19
C ALA A 283 5.51 -8.47 4.08
N VAL A 284 5.11 -7.98 5.26
CA VAL A 284 4.24 -8.76 6.16
C VAL A 284 2.88 -9.03 5.52
N ALA A 285 2.29 -8.03 4.85
CA ALA A 285 1.02 -8.21 4.14
C ALA A 285 1.13 -9.24 3.00
N GLY A 286 2.20 -9.17 2.20
CA GLY A 286 2.47 -10.14 1.14
C GLY A 286 2.63 -11.57 1.67
N TYR A 287 3.36 -11.75 2.76
CA TYR A 287 3.50 -13.04 3.43
C TYR A 287 2.15 -13.55 3.96
N ALA A 288 1.41 -12.70 4.67
CA ALA A 288 0.12 -13.04 5.28
C ALA A 288 -0.94 -13.48 4.25
N MET A 289 -1.00 -12.81 3.09
CA MET A 289 -1.89 -13.23 2.00
C MET A 289 -1.55 -14.65 1.50
N ASN A 290 -0.27 -14.95 1.32
CA ASN A 290 0.18 -16.26 0.87
C ASN A 290 -0.09 -17.34 1.93
N GLU A 291 0.05 -17.03 3.22
CA GLU A 291 -0.30 -17.93 4.33
C GLU A 291 -1.80 -18.25 4.31
N LEU A 292 -2.68 -17.24 4.22
CA LEU A 292 -4.12 -17.44 4.08
C LEU A 292 -4.48 -18.24 2.83
N ALA A 293 -3.78 -18.05 1.72
CA ALA A 293 -3.99 -18.83 0.50
C ALA A 293 -3.69 -20.32 0.74
N VAL A 294 -2.59 -20.66 1.41
CA VAL A 294 -2.29 -22.06 1.76
C VAL A 294 -3.33 -22.63 2.72
N MET A 295 -3.73 -21.87 3.75
CA MET A 295 -4.79 -22.32 4.67
C MET A 295 -6.10 -22.60 3.94
N ALA A 296 -6.50 -21.75 2.98
CA ALA A 296 -7.72 -21.96 2.19
C ALA A 296 -7.59 -23.19 1.26
N LEU A 297 -6.45 -23.36 0.58
CA LEU A 297 -6.15 -24.53 -0.25
C LEU A 297 -6.17 -25.84 0.54
N GLU A 298 -5.68 -25.83 1.77
CA GLU A 298 -5.72 -26.94 2.72
C GLU A 298 -7.08 -27.09 3.43
N LYS A 299 -8.10 -26.31 3.02
CA LYS A 299 -9.48 -26.35 3.54
C LYS A 299 -9.59 -26.07 5.05
N LYS A 300 -8.70 -25.25 5.59
CA LYS A 300 -8.70 -24.81 7.00
C LYS A 300 -9.65 -23.63 7.26
N ASN A 301 -10.71 -23.52 6.46
CA ASN A 301 -11.65 -22.40 6.53
C ASN A 301 -12.32 -22.23 7.90
N ALA A 302 -12.47 -23.32 8.68
CA ALA A 302 -12.99 -23.23 10.04
C ALA A 302 -12.05 -22.52 11.03
N GLU A 303 -10.77 -22.46 10.70
CA GLU A 303 -9.73 -21.78 11.48
C GLU A 303 -9.61 -20.28 11.10
N ILE A 304 -9.96 -19.93 9.85
CA ILE A 304 -9.90 -18.57 9.32
C ILE A 304 -11.15 -17.80 9.80
N LYS A 305 -11.04 -17.21 10.98
CA LYS A 305 -12.12 -16.51 11.68
C LYS A 305 -11.57 -15.47 12.65
N PRO A 306 -12.41 -14.58 13.22
CA PRO A 306 -11.99 -13.66 14.28
C PRO A 306 -11.21 -14.36 15.40
N GLY A 307 -10.10 -13.76 15.80
CA GLY A 307 -9.14 -14.30 16.77
C GLY A 307 -8.02 -15.15 16.14
N LEU A 308 -8.02 -15.37 14.82
CA LEU A 308 -6.89 -16.04 14.16
C LEU A 308 -5.60 -15.25 14.36
N ASP A 309 -4.57 -15.98 14.79
CA ASP A 309 -3.19 -15.50 14.92
C ASP A 309 -2.34 -16.13 13.81
N LEU A 310 -1.90 -15.31 12.84
CA LEU A 310 -0.99 -15.74 11.77
C LEU A 310 0.47 -15.79 12.23
N GLY A 311 0.77 -15.36 13.46
CA GLY A 311 2.16 -15.30 13.95
C GLY A 311 2.99 -14.17 13.34
N LEU A 312 2.35 -13.24 12.64
CA LEU A 312 3.00 -12.13 11.93
C LEU A 312 2.71 -10.78 12.62
N PRO A 313 3.67 -9.84 12.66
CA PRO A 313 3.45 -8.52 13.21
C PRO A 313 2.22 -7.82 12.60
N GLY A 314 1.30 -7.37 13.44
CA GLY A 314 0.04 -6.75 12.99
C GLY A 314 -1.09 -7.73 12.61
N TYR A 315 -0.83 -9.03 12.55
CA TYR A 315 -1.82 -10.06 12.19
C TYR A 315 -1.94 -11.16 13.27
N THR A 316 -1.70 -10.81 14.53
CA THR A 316 -1.71 -11.76 15.68
C THR A 316 -3.10 -11.98 16.27
N SER A 317 -4.11 -11.20 15.88
CA SER A 317 -5.49 -11.36 16.32
C SER A 317 -6.42 -10.70 15.32
N LEU A 318 -6.76 -11.43 14.25
CA LEU A 318 -7.62 -10.90 13.21
C LEU A 318 -9.02 -10.65 13.74
N THR A 319 -9.67 -9.59 13.24
CA THR A 319 -11.06 -9.24 13.55
C THR A 319 -11.92 -9.27 12.29
N ALA A 320 -13.22 -9.45 12.43
CA ALA A 320 -14.22 -9.31 11.36
C ALA A 320 -15.38 -8.49 11.91
N PRO A 321 -15.27 -7.15 11.88
CA PRO A 321 -16.26 -6.28 12.54
C PRO A 321 -17.62 -6.26 11.83
N ASP A 322 -17.66 -6.60 10.54
CA ASP A 322 -18.90 -6.70 9.76
C ASP A 322 -19.37 -8.16 9.70
N ALA A 323 -20.36 -8.50 10.51
CA ALA A 323 -20.94 -9.84 10.54
C ALA A 323 -21.59 -10.27 9.21
N SER A 324 -21.91 -9.33 8.30
CA SER A 324 -22.41 -9.63 6.95
C SER A 324 -21.30 -10.04 5.99
N LYS A 325 -20.03 -9.77 6.35
CA LYS A 325 -18.84 -10.09 5.57
C LYS A 325 -17.82 -10.87 6.42
N PRO A 326 -18.12 -12.12 6.78
CA PRO A 326 -17.28 -12.91 7.70
C PRO A 326 -15.91 -13.25 7.11
N ASN A 327 -15.73 -13.12 5.80
CA ASN A 327 -14.47 -13.30 5.08
C ASN A 327 -13.63 -12.02 4.92
N LEU A 328 -14.11 -10.88 5.42
CA LEU A 328 -13.37 -9.62 5.50
C LEU A 328 -12.69 -9.54 6.87
N LEU A 329 -11.37 -9.70 6.88
CA LEU A 329 -10.54 -9.81 8.08
C LEU A 329 -9.66 -8.57 8.22
N TYR A 330 -9.52 -8.09 9.46
CA TYR A 330 -8.69 -6.92 9.77
C TYR A 330 -7.59 -7.28 10.76
N GLY A 331 -6.38 -6.87 10.43
CA GLY A 331 -5.25 -6.81 11.36
C GLY A 331 -5.23 -5.51 12.17
N ALA A 332 -4.06 -5.24 12.78
CA ALA A 332 -3.76 -4.02 13.54
C ALA A 332 -2.30 -3.59 13.30
N GLY A 333 -1.91 -3.46 12.03
CA GLY A 333 -0.52 -3.45 11.60
C GLY A 333 0.11 -2.09 11.30
N TRP A 334 -0.57 -0.96 11.51
CA TRP A 334 0.03 0.32 11.13
C TRP A 334 0.99 0.89 12.18
N VAL A 335 1.96 1.70 11.71
CA VAL A 335 2.85 2.51 12.52
C VAL A 335 2.88 3.94 12.01
N GLY A 336 2.98 4.92 12.92
CA GLY A 336 3.19 6.32 12.60
C GLY A 336 4.65 6.70 12.78
N VAL A 337 5.22 7.41 11.81
CA VAL A 337 6.64 7.75 11.76
C VAL A 337 6.85 9.24 11.57
N THR A 338 7.75 9.77 12.39
CA THR A 338 8.30 11.12 12.34
C THR A 338 9.83 11.03 12.26
N VAL A 339 10.51 12.16 12.19
CA VAL A 339 11.97 12.20 12.24
C VAL A 339 12.53 11.55 13.51
N ASP A 340 11.79 11.58 14.62
CA ASP A 340 12.27 11.12 15.93
C ASP A 340 12.32 9.59 16.07
N ASN A 341 11.47 8.88 15.32
CA ASN A 341 11.32 7.43 15.42
C ASN A 341 11.52 6.65 14.10
N MET A 342 12.03 7.30 13.04
CA MET A 342 12.18 6.68 11.73
C MET A 342 13.32 5.66 11.63
N ALA A 343 14.33 5.74 12.52
CA ALA A 343 15.57 4.98 12.40
C ALA A 343 15.42 3.44 12.30
N PRO A 344 14.43 2.79 12.96
CA PRO A 344 14.22 1.35 12.82
C PRO A 344 13.62 0.91 11.46
N TYR A 345 13.09 1.84 10.68
CA TYR A 345 12.36 1.57 9.44
C TYR A 345 13.21 2.00 8.24
N ASN A 346 14.08 1.11 7.77
CA ASN A 346 15.03 1.40 6.67
C ASN A 346 14.55 0.89 5.30
N PHE A 347 13.26 0.66 5.16
CA PHE A 347 12.62 0.23 3.90
C PHE A 347 11.59 1.23 3.40
#